data_08da45b30433b982c7237c6907fb82cf
#
_entry.id   08da45b30433b982c7237c6907fb82cf
#
_cell.length_a   1.000
_cell.length_b   1.000
_cell.length_c   1.000
_cell.angle_alpha   90.00
_cell.angle_beta   90.00
_cell.angle_gamma   90.00
#
_symmetry.space_group_name_H-M   'P 1'
#
loop_
_entity.id
_entity.type
_entity.pdbx_description
1 polymer ?
#
loop_
_entity_poly.entity_id
_entity_poly.type
_entity_poly.pdbx_seq_one_letter_code
_entity_poly.pdbx_strand_id
1 'polypeptide(L)'
;GALAKLLSGECTAVVCSVNAACQFTAPPQELKKRTLKLKTGAAMPLSELAQRLVYAGYSRYDQVDGVSQFAIRGGIADIFPPGNSEPVRLEFWGDTIDTISTFDPVTQRRTGKIAEMEIIPATEVLFDSNEKFAKSIEKLSASLRGKAVQARKWLDTDSENLKKGILPACCDKYLPLAYASNGIFDYFGAEDALFVCESAKVKERGQNSDKLWRERIKFSLQDMTLCKGLDKFCLDFEKLKAFYEKLGAVYLDSLPRGSFDTPVSCLADLNTQSFNRWSGKTAELEEELRPLLKNKYTVCIM
;
A
#
# COMPACT_ATOMS: atom_id res chain seq x y z
N GLY A 1 -5.31 -0.48 -2.48
CA GLY A 1 -5.31 0.83 -1.92
C GLY A 1 -4.60 1.89 -2.76
N ALA A 2 -3.94 2.86 -2.11
CA ALA A 2 -3.35 4.04 -2.75
C ALA A 2 -2.38 3.70 -3.90
N LEU A 3 -1.47 2.75 -3.68
CA LEU A 3 -0.49 2.34 -4.71
C LEU A 3 -1.14 1.73 -5.96
N ALA A 4 -2.25 1.00 -5.80
CA ALA A 4 -2.98 0.48 -6.95
C ALA A 4 -3.65 1.60 -7.75
N LYS A 5 -4.24 2.59 -7.09
CA LYS A 5 -4.81 3.79 -7.74
C LYS A 5 -3.76 4.62 -8.47
N LEU A 6 -2.54 4.69 -7.92
CA LEU A 6 -1.43 5.32 -8.62
C LEU A 6 -1.06 4.56 -9.90
N LEU A 7 -1.00 3.23 -9.86
CA LEU A 7 -0.68 2.39 -11.02
C LEU A 7 -1.77 2.38 -12.09
N SER A 8 -3.04 2.51 -11.71
CA SER A 8 -4.17 2.61 -12.65
C SER A 8 -4.32 4.01 -13.28
N GLY A 9 -3.60 5.01 -12.76
CA GLY A 9 -3.75 6.41 -13.19
C GLY A 9 -4.99 7.12 -12.63
N GLU A 10 -5.67 6.51 -11.66
CA GLU A 10 -6.83 7.14 -10.99
C GLU A 10 -6.42 8.32 -10.09
N CYS A 11 -5.16 8.38 -9.66
CA CYS A 11 -4.63 9.51 -8.93
C CYS A 11 -3.32 10.01 -9.56
N THR A 12 -3.14 11.32 -9.53
CA THR A 12 -1.97 12.02 -10.08
C THR A 12 -1.00 12.49 -9.00
N ALA A 13 -1.37 12.36 -7.73
CA ALA A 13 -0.54 12.73 -6.61
C ALA A 13 -0.75 11.80 -5.42
N VAL A 14 0.30 11.55 -4.66
CA VAL A 14 0.27 10.80 -3.41
C VAL A 14 0.86 11.66 -2.31
N VAL A 15 0.11 11.84 -1.23
CA VAL A 15 0.58 12.51 -0.02
C VAL A 15 0.81 11.45 1.06
N CYS A 16 2.01 11.42 1.61
CA CYS A 16 2.36 10.46 2.66
C CYS A 16 3.27 11.08 3.72
N SER A 17 3.28 10.49 4.90
CA SER A 17 4.26 10.83 5.93
C SER A 17 5.63 10.24 5.57
N VAL A 18 6.70 10.82 6.13
CA VAL A 18 8.05 10.27 5.99
C VAL A 18 8.15 8.82 6.46
N ASN A 19 7.40 8.46 7.50
CA ASN A 19 7.37 7.09 8.00
C ASN A 19 6.81 6.10 6.95
N ALA A 20 5.74 6.49 6.25
CA ALA A 20 5.18 5.70 5.17
C ALA A 20 6.13 5.65 3.94
N ALA A 21 6.80 6.76 3.64
CA ALA A 21 7.77 6.83 2.55
C ALA A 21 8.99 5.90 2.76
N CYS A 22 9.37 5.66 4.02
CA CYS A 22 10.46 4.73 4.35
C CYS A 22 10.05 3.26 4.31
N GLN A 23 8.77 2.92 4.40
CA GLN A 23 8.33 1.51 4.47
C GLN A 23 8.59 0.77 3.16
N PHE A 24 8.99 -0.49 3.29
CA PHE A 24 9.02 -1.40 2.15
C PHE A 24 7.59 -1.73 1.73
N THR A 25 7.41 -1.94 0.44
CA THR A 25 6.15 -2.36 -0.18
C THR A 25 6.41 -3.22 -1.41
N ALA A 26 5.38 -3.86 -1.93
CA ALA A 26 5.49 -4.64 -3.15
C ALA A 26 5.97 -3.77 -4.34
N PRO A 27 6.86 -4.26 -5.21
CA PRO A 27 7.25 -3.56 -6.42
C PRO A 27 6.06 -3.32 -7.35
N PRO A 28 6.04 -2.22 -8.15
CA PRO A 28 4.95 -1.91 -9.08
C PRO A 28 4.58 -3.08 -10.01
N GLN A 29 5.60 -3.80 -10.52
CA GLN A 29 5.40 -4.93 -11.42
C GLN A 29 4.67 -6.09 -10.75
N GLU A 30 5.03 -6.41 -9.50
CA GLU A 30 4.37 -7.49 -8.75
C GLU A 30 2.92 -7.11 -8.40
N LEU A 31 2.68 -5.87 -7.99
CA LEU A 31 1.33 -5.40 -7.71
C LEU A 31 0.46 -5.44 -8.98
N LYS A 32 0.98 -4.95 -10.12
CA LYS A 32 0.29 -4.97 -11.40
C LYS A 32 0.00 -6.39 -11.88
N LYS A 33 0.98 -7.30 -11.77
CA LYS A 33 0.86 -8.71 -12.16
C LYS A 33 -0.25 -9.45 -11.38
N ARG A 34 -0.48 -9.06 -10.11
CA ARG A 34 -1.44 -9.72 -9.20
C ARG A 34 -2.80 -9.02 -9.15
N THR A 35 -2.92 -7.85 -9.73
CA THR A 35 -4.21 -7.19 -9.90
C THR A 35 -5.00 -7.93 -10.98
N LEU A 36 -6.21 -8.38 -10.63
CA LEU A 36 -7.10 -9.08 -11.55
C LEU A 36 -8.07 -8.10 -12.19
N LYS A 37 -8.08 -8.05 -13.53
CA LYS A 37 -9.08 -7.31 -14.28
C LYS A 37 -10.20 -8.27 -14.67
N LEU A 38 -11.39 -8.05 -14.12
CA LEU A 38 -12.56 -8.86 -14.36
C LEU A 38 -13.58 -8.05 -15.14
N LYS A 39 -14.18 -8.67 -16.16
CA LYS A 39 -15.17 -8.06 -17.03
C LYS A 39 -16.29 -9.02 -17.33
N THR A 40 -17.51 -8.52 -17.44
CA THR A 40 -18.66 -9.30 -17.94
C THR A 40 -18.36 -9.87 -19.32
N GLY A 41 -18.63 -11.15 -19.51
CA GLY A 41 -18.33 -11.90 -20.72
C GLY A 41 -16.92 -12.50 -20.78
N ALA A 42 -16.05 -12.22 -19.81
CA ALA A 42 -14.71 -12.81 -19.78
C ALA A 42 -14.75 -14.27 -19.28
N ALA A 43 -13.92 -15.12 -19.89
CA ALA A 43 -13.71 -16.48 -19.41
C ALA A 43 -12.76 -16.47 -18.21
N MET A 44 -13.19 -17.06 -17.10
CA MET A 44 -12.44 -17.20 -15.85
C MET A 44 -12.99 -18.38 -15.07
N PRO A 45 -12.40 -19.57 -15.14
CA PRO A 45 -12.83 -20.69 -14.31
C PRO A 45 -12.83 -20.33 -12.81
N LEU A 46 -13.89 -20.71 -12.10
CA LEU A 46 -14.04 -20.42 -10.66
C LEU A 46 -12.87 -20.96 -9.83
N SER A 47 -12.31 -22.11 -10.21
CA SER A 47 -11.15 -22.71 -9.57
C SER A 47 -9.89 -21.85 -9.75
N GLU A 48 -9.70 -21.27 -10.94
CA GLU A 48 -8.60 -20.36 -11.23
C GLU A 48 -8.78 -19.05 -10.47
N LEU A 49 -9.99 -18.47 -10.45
CA LEU A 49 -10.29 -17.28 -9.67
C LEU A 49 -9.99 -17.51 -8.19
N ALA A 50 -10.44 -18.62 -7.61
CA ALA A 50 -10.19 -18.96 -6.21
C ALA A 50 -8.68 -19.04 -5.91
N GLN A 51 -7.92 -19.69 -6.77
CA GLN A 51 -6.48 -19.82 -6.61
C GLN A 51 -5.78 -18.46 -6.69
N ARG A 52 -6.15 -17.62 -7.67
CA ARG A 52 -5.60 -16.27 -7.80
C ARG A 52 -5.92 -15.38 -6.60
N LEU A 53 -7.13 -15.47 -6.04
CA LEU A 53 -7.53 -14.73 -4.83
C LEU A 53 -6.70 -15.17 -3.62
N VAL A 54 -6.49 -16.47 -3.42
CA VAL A 54 -5.62 -16.96 -2.34
C VAL A 54 -4.20 -16.43 -2.50
N TYR A 55 -3.62 -16.48 -3.69
CA TYR A 55 -2.28 -15.93 -3.96
C TYR A 55 -2.22 -14.40 -3.82
N ALA A 56 -3.34 -13.73 -4.01
CA ALA A 56 -3.47 -12.29 -3.77
C ALA A 56 -3.72 -11.94 -2.29
N GLY A 57 -3.73 -12.93 -1.38
CA GLY A 57 -3.86 -12.73 0.06
C GLY A 57 -5.29 -12.68 0.59
N TYR A 58 -6.28 -13.06 -0.22
CA TYR A 58 -7.67 -13.15 0.24
C TYR A 58 -7.92 -14.43 1.04
N SER A 59 -8.70 -14.31 2.09
CA SER A 59 -9.12 -15.43 2.92
C SER A 59 -10.51 -15.94 2.50
N ARG A 60 -10.66 -17.26 2.40
CA ARG A 60 -11.92 -17.88 2.03
C ARG A 60 -12.82 -18.04 3.24
N TYR A 61 -14.09 -17.63 3.08
CA TYR A 61 -15.15 -17.74 4.08
C TYR A 61 -16.42 -18.32 3.44
N ASP A 62 -17.39 -18.71 4.25
CA ASP A 62 -18.69 -19.14 3.76
C ASP A 62 -19.55 -17.96 3.29
N GLN A 63 -19.34 -16.79 3.89
CA GLN A 63 -20.00 -15.53 3.56
C GLN A 63 -19.00 -14.38 3.69
N VAL A 64 -19.12 -13.39 2.81
CA VAL A 64 -18.28 -12.19 2.83
C VAL A 64 -18.96 -11.10 3.64
N ASP A 65 -18.32 -10.68 4.74
CA ASP A 65 -18.74 -9.61 5.63
C ASP A 65 -17.63 -8.61 5.93
N GLY A 66 -16.40 -8.90 5.53
CA GLY A 66 -15.21 -8.07 5.77
C GLY A 66 -14.29 -7.94 4.56
N VAL A 67 -13.46 -6.91 4.59
CA VAL A 67 -12.45 -6.64 3.56
C VAL A 67 -11.43 -7.79 3.49
N SER A 68 -10.93 -8.07 2.28
CA SER A 68 -9.98 -9.15 1.98
C SER A 68 -10.54 -10.57 2.14
N GLN A 69 -11.86 -10.69 2.20
CA GLN A 69 -12.57 -11.97 2.20
C GLN A 69 -13.11 -12.31 0.82
N PHE A 70 -13.25 -13.61 0.55
CA PHE A 70 -14.02 -14.13 -0.58
C PHE A 70 -14.80 -15.38 -0.22
N ALA A 71 -15.90 -15.62 -0.91
CA ALA A 71 -16.73 -16.80 -0.80
C ALA A 71 -17.09 -17.34 -2.19
N ILE A 72 -17.14 -18.67 -2.34
CA ILE A 72 -17.61 -19.30 -3.57
C ILE A 72 -18.72 -20.28 -3.21
N ARG A 73 -19.88 -20.09 -3.83
CA ARG A 73 -21.09 -20.91 -3.62
C ARG A 73 -21.75 -21.21 -4.96
N GLY A 74 -21.66 -22.46 -5.42
CA GLY A 74 -22.14 -22.83 -6.76
C GLY A 74 -21.46 -22.00 -7.86
N GLY A 75 -22.22 -21.33 -8.69
CA GLY A 75 -21.73 -20.42 -9.75
C GLY A 75 -21.56 -18.97 -9.32
N ILE A 76 -21.41 -18.69 -8.01
CA ILE A 76 -21.29 -17.33 -7.48
C ILE A 76 -19.97 -17.17 -6.73
N ALA A 77 -19.23 -16.09 -7.00
CA ALA A 77 -18.08 -15.66 -6.23
C ALA A 77 -18.34 -14.27 -5.65
N ASP A 78 -18.32 -14.16 -4.34
CA ASP A 78 -18.39 -12.91 -3.57
C ASP A 78 -16.97 -12.52 -3.15
N ILE A 79 -16.59 -11.26 -3.32
CA ILE A 79 -15.24 -10.77 -3.03
C ILE A 79 -15.31 -9.36 -2.43
N PHE A 80 -14.57 -9.08 -1.35
CA PHE A 80 -14.46 -7.73 -0.80
C PHE A 80 -13.03 -7.19 -0.96
N PRO A 81 -12.73 -6.49 -2.08
CA PRO A 81 -11.41 -5.96 -2.32
C PRO A 81 -11.03 -4.84 -1.36
N PRO A 82 -9.76 -4.72 -0.95
CA PRO A 82 -9.26 -3.57 -0.20
C PRO A 82 -9.45 -2.27 -0.99
N GLY A 83 -9.98 -1.24 -0.31
CA GLY A 83 -10.21 0.07 -0.92
C GLY A 83 -11.57 0.25 -1.59
N ASN A 84 -12.36 -0.80 -1.73
CA ASN A 84 -13.75 -0.71 -2.15
C ASN A 84 -14.65 -0.41 -0.94
N SER A 85 -15.69 0.38 -1.16
CA SER A 85 -16.73 0.66 -0.15
C SER A 85 -17.68 -0.52 0.05
N GLU A 86 -17.91 -1.30 -0.99
CA GLU A 86 -18.81 -2.44 -1.03
C GLU A 86 -18.12 -3.67 -1.63
N PRO A 87 -18.50 -4.88 -1.19
CA PRO A 87 -18.08 -6.11 -1.83
C PRO A 87 -18.77 -6.30 -3.19
N VAL A 88 -18.21 -7.19 -4.01
CA VAL A 88 -18.69 -7.51 -5.34
C VAL A 88 -19.08 -8.97 -5.44
N ARG A 89 -20.15 -9.22 -6.20
CA ARG A 89 -20.67 -10.54 -6.55
C ARG A 89 -20.50 -10.77 -8.05
N LEU A 90 -19.78 -11.83 -8.38
CA LEU A 90 -19.63 -12.36 -9.73
C LEU A 90 -20.55 -13.55 -9.88
N GLU A 91 -21.40 -13.55 -10.91
CA GLU A 91 -22.23 -14.69 -11.28
C GLU A 91 -21.66 -15.30 -12.55
N PHE A 92 -21.58 -16.61 -12.56
CA PHE A 92 -20.95 -17.37 -13.64
C PHE A 92 -21.97 -18.23 -14.38
N TRP A 93 -21.83 -18.25 -15.71
CA TRP A 93 -22.45 -19.27 -16.56
C TRP A 93 -21.33 -20.15 -17.12
N GLY A 94 -21.20 -21.35 -16.58
CA GLY A 94 -20.01 -22.18 -16.79
C GLY A 94 -18.75 -21.47 -16.29
N ASP A 95 -17.77 -21.30 -17.18
CA ASP A 95 -16.52 -20.60 -16.88
C ASP A 95 -16.53 -19.12 -17.31
N THR A 96 -17.69 -18.58 -17.68
CA THR A 96 -17.81 -17.18 -18.14
C THR A 96 -18.48 -16.33 -17.07
N ILE A 97 -17.95 -15.15 -16.80
CA ILE A 97 -18.56 -14.14 -15.92
C ILE A 97 -19.79 -13.57 -16.62
N ASP A 98 -20.98 -13.92 -16.13
CA ASP A 98 -22.26 -13.44 -16.69
C ASP A 98 -22.61 -12.06 -16.17
N THR A 99 -22.54 -11.86 -14.86
CA THR A 99 -22.82 -10.56 -14.24
C THR A 99 -21.82 -10.20 -13.15
N ILE A 100 -21.58 -8.88 -13.00
CA ILE A 100 -20.83 -8.30 -11.89
C ILE A 100 -21.73 -7.28 -11.21
N SER A 101 -21.90 -7.39 -9.89
CA SER A 101 -22.71 -6.47 -9.10
C SER A 101 -22.05 -6.15 -7.77
N THR A 102 -22.29 -4.96 -7.24
CA THR A 102 -22.00 -4.63 -5.83
C THR A 102 -23.14 -5.15 -4.95
N PHE A 103 -22.84 -5.38 -3.68
CA PHE A 103 -23.85 -5.78 -2.70
C PHE A 103 -23.53 -5.28 -1.29
N ASP A 104 -24.55 -5.12 -0.49
CA ASP A 104 -24.42 -4.75 0.92
C ASP A 104 -24.00 -5.99 1.75
N PRO A 105 -22.86 -5.91 2.50
CA PRO A 105 -22.32 -7.07 3.21
C PRO A 105 -23.19 -7.56 4.37
N VAL A 106 -24.06 -6.69 4.92
CA VAL A 106 -24.95 -7.03 6.04
C VAL A 106 -26.23 -7.72 5.55
N THR A 107 -26.89 -7.09 4.56
CA THR A 107 -28.17 -7.61 4.03
C THR A 107 -27.97 -8.62 2.90
N GLN A 108 -26.78 -8.73 2.33
CA GLN A 108 -26.44 -9.56 1.17
C GLN A 108 -27.21 -9.21 -0.11
N ARG A 109 -27.89 -8.08 -0.13
CA ARG A 109 -28.68 -7.61 -1.29
C ARG A 109 -27.80 -6.83 -2.25
N ARG A 110 -28.03 -7.01 -3.54
CA ARG A 110 -27.36 -6.24 -4.59
C ARG A 110 -27.71 -4.76 -4.47
N THR A 111 -26.70 -3.91 -4.64
CA THR A 111 -26.80 -2.45 -4.60
C THR A 111 -26.60 -1.82 -5.98
N GLY A 112 -25.80 -2.44 -6.86
CA GLY A 112 -25.54 -1.93 -8.20
C GLY A 112 -25.07 -3.00 -9.18
N LYS A 113 -25.07 -2.69 -10.47
CA LYS A 113 -24.49 -3.51 -11.53
C LYS A 113 -23.33 -2.76 -12.16
N ILE A 114 -22.20 -3.45 -12.38
CA ILE A 114 -21.00 -2.91 -13.01
C ILE A 114 -20.56 -3.80 -14.16
N ALA A 115 -19.87 -3.25 -15.15
CA ALA A 115 -19.45 -3.99 -16.34
C ALA A 115 -18.06 -4.61 -16.15
N GLU A 116 -17.19 -3.95 -15.40
CA GLU A 116 -15.81 -4.38 -15.16
C GLU A 116 -15.33 -3.90 -13.79
N MET A 117 -14.29 -4.54 -13.28
CA MET A 117 -13.64 -4.16 -12.02
C MET A 117 -12.21 -4.64 -11.96
N GLU A 118 -11.42 -4.00 -11.10
CA GLU A 118 -10.10 -4.48 -10.71
C GLU A 118 -10.11 -5.01 -9.28
N ILE A 119 -9.59 -6.21 -9.09
CA ILE A 119 -9.35 -6.79 -7.77
C ILE A 119 -7.87 -6.68 -7.46
N ILE A 120 -7.53 -5.78 -6.54
CA ILE A 120 -6.15 -5.57 -6.09
C ILE A 120 -5.77 -6.61 -5.04
N PRO A 121 -4.47 -6.94 -4.87
CA PRO A 121 -4.01 -7.81 -3.79
C PRO A 121 -4.41 -7.30 -2.40
N ALA A 122 -4.74 -8.22 -1.52
CA ALA A 122 -5.08 -7.99 -0.12
C ALA A 122 -3.85 -8.02 0.81
N THR A 123 -2.68 -8.42 0.30
CA THR A 123 -1.40 -8.44 1.00
C THR A 123 -0.33 -7.76 0.16
N GLU A 124 0.72 -7.28 0.80
CA GLU A 124 1.91 -6.76 0.12
C GLU A 124 2.99 -7.84 -0.07
N VAL A 125 2.91 -8.97 0.61
CA VAL A 125 3.81 -10.10 0.43
C VAL A 125 3.30 -11.00 -0.70
N LEU A 126 3.74 -10.71 -1.92
CA LEU A 126 3.33 -11.39 -3.13
C LEU A 126 4.44 -12.34 -3.61
N PHE A 127 4.08 -13.57 -3.99
CA PHE A 127 5.02 -14.57 -4.47
C PHE A 127 4.38 -15.47 -5.55
N ASP A 128 5.20 -16.05 -6.42
CA ASP A 128 4.69 -16.81 -7.57
C ASP A 128 4.25 -18.24 -7.22
N SER A 129 4.84 -18.83 -6.18
CA SER A 129 4.60 -20.22 -5.81
C SER A 129 4.80 -20.40 -4.31
N ASN A 130 3.83 -21.04 -3.67
CA ASN A 130 3.90 -21.42 -2.27
C ASN A 130 5.15 -22.23 -1.97
N GLU A 131 5.47 -23.19 -2.85
CA GLU A 131 6.64 -24.07 -2.65
C GLU A 131 7.95 -23.29 -2.74
N LYS A 132 8.08 -22.36 -3.71
CA LYS A 132 9.29 -21.53 -3.83
C LYS A 132 9.45 -20.62 -2.62
N PHE A 133 8.36 -20.01 -2.15
CA PHE A 133 8.41 -19.13 -0.99
C PHE A 133 8.67 -19.92 0.30
N ALA A 134 8.04 -21.09 0.48
CA ALA A 134 8.31 -22.00 1.57
C ALA A 134 9.80 -22.42 1.63
N LYS A 135 10.40 -22.75 0.47
CA LYS A 135 11.84 -23.02 0.39
C LYS A 135 12.71 -21.84 0.80
N SER A 136 12.28 -20.60 0.54
CA SER A 136 13.00 -19.40 1.01
C SER A 136 12.95 -19.28 2.53
N ILE A 137 11.79 -19.59 3.13
CA ILE A 137 11.63 -19.62 4.60
C ILE A 137 12.49 -20.74 5.21
N GLU A 138 12.53 -21.93 4.61
CA GLU A 138 13.38 -23.04 5.05
C GLU A 138 14.88 -22.69 5.00
N LYS A 139 15.33 -22.04 3.93
CA LYS A 139 16.70 -21.54 3.83
C LYS A 139 17.02 -20.54 4.95
N LEU A 140 16.08 -19.63 5.24
CA LEU A 140 16.23 -18.70 6.35
C LEU A 140 16.31 -19.47 7.68
N SER A 141 15.39 -20.41 7.95
CA SER A 141 15.38 -21.26 9.14
C SER A 141 16.72 -21.99 9.32
N ALA A 142 17.24 -22.62 8.25
CA ALA A 142 18.50 -23.33 8.27
C ALA A 142 19.72 -22.42 8.52
N SER A 143 19.64 -21.13 8.18
CA SER A 143 20.71 -20.15 8.38
C SER A 143 20.87 -19.67 9.82
N LEU A 144 19.83 -19.84 10.67
CA LEU A 144 19.81 -19.35 12.04
C LEU A 144 20.83 -20.05 12.94
N ARG A 145 21.50 -19.28 13.81
CA ARG A 145 22.52 -19.75 14.77
C ARG A 145 22.23 -19.22 16.18
N GLY A 146 22.81 -19.88 17.17
CA GLY A 146 22.71 -19.49 18.57
C GLY A 146 21.27 -19.47 19.06
N LYS A 147 20.88 -18.48 19.84
CA LYS A 147 19.52 -18.34 20.41
C LYS A 147 18.45 -18.19 19.33
N ALA A 148 18.79 -17.66 18.16
CA ALA A 148 17.84 -17.47 17.05
C ALA A 148 17.27 -18.79 16.49
N VAL A 149 17.89 -19.92 16.83
CA VAL A 149 17.36 -21.27 16.50
C VAL A 149 15.94 -21.47 17.06
N GLN A 150 15.58 -20.79 18.14
CA GLN A 150 14.22 -20.88 18.70
C GLN A 150 13.14 -20.39 17.72
N ALA A 151 13.51 -19.48 16.81
CA ALA A 151 12.60 -19.01 15.77
C ALA A 151 12.29 -20.08 14.69
N ARG A 152 13.09 -21.15 14.59
CA ARG A 152 12.87 -22.22 13.60
C ARG A 152 11.48 -22.83 13.72
N LYS A 153 11.01 -23.06 14.93
CA LYS A 153 9.72 -23.71 15.15
C LYS A 153 8.58 -23.06 14.39
N TRP A 154 8.46 -21.73 14.48
CA TRP A 154 7.40 -21.02 13.77
C TRP A 154 7.71 -20.84 12.27
N LEU A 155 9.00 -20.71 11.87
CA LEU A 155 9.39 -20.68 10.46
C LEU A 155 9.05 -22.00 9.76
N ASP A 156 9.39 -23.13 10.39
CA ASP A 156 9.12 -24.47 9.84
C ASP A 156 7.61 -24.72 9.74
N THR A 157 6.83 -24.31 10.78
CA THR A 157 5.37 -24.39 10.76
C THR A 157 4.78 -23.55 9.61
N ASP A 158 5.25 -22.32 9.42
CA ASP A 158 4.79 -21.45 8.34
C ASP A 158 5.16 -22.01 6.96
N SER A 159 6.35 -22.57 6.81
CA SER A 159 6.76 -23.23 5.57
C SER A 159 5.88 -24.44 5.24
N GLU A 160 5.60 -25.29 6.23
CA GLU A 160 4.69 -26.43 6.05
C GLU A 160 3.26 -26.00 5.69
N ASN A 161 2.75 -24.96 6.34
CA ASN A 161 1.44 -24.41 6.04
C ASN A 161 1.38 -23.88 4.60
N LEU A 162 2.39 -23.12 4.17
CA LEU A 162 2.48 -22.62 2.80
C LEU A 162 2.47 -23.76 1.76
N LYS A 163 3.20 -24.85 2.00
CA LYS A 163 3.16 -26.03 1.12
C LYS A 163 1.78 -26.65 1.01
N LYS A 164 0.97 -26.56 2.07
CA LYS A 164 -0.43 -27.00 2.09
C LYS A 164 -1.41 -25.95 1.51
N GLY A 165 -0.93 -24.81 1.02
CA GLY A 165 -1.75 -23.72 0.49
C GLY A 165 -2.35 -22.82 1.56
N ILE A 166 -1.88 -22.91 2.80
CA ILE A 166 -2.34 -22.08 3.93
C ILE A 166 -1.34 -20.93 4.13
N LEU A 167 -1.82 -19.69 4.00
CA LEU A 167 -0.99 -18.52 4.26
C LEU A 167 -0.72 -18.36 5.77
N PRO A 168 0.50 -17.94 6.17
CA PRO A 168 0.79 -17.59 7.55
C PRO A 168 -0.11 -16.46 8.05
N ALA A 169 -0.58 -16.54 9.30
CA ALA A 169 -1.48 -15.54 9.90
C ALA A 169 -0.90 -14.10 9.87
N CYS A 170 0.43 -13.96 9.98
CA CYS A 170 1.15 -12.69 9.87
C CYS A 170 2.11 -12.74 8.68
N CYS A 171 1.58 -12.81 7.47
CA CYS A 171 2.38 -12.91 6.24
C CYS A 171 3.34 -11.72 6.07
N ASP A 172 2.94 -10.54 6.53
CA ASP A 172 3.71 -9.29 6.39
C ASP A 172 5.09 -9.34 7.07
N LYS A 173 5.31 -10.21 8.06
CA LYS A 173 6.64 -10.42 8.64
C LYS A 173 7.67 -10.91 7.63
N TYR A 174 7.23 -11.49 6.51
CA TYR A 174 8.07 -11.96 5.42
C TYR A 174 8.33 -10.91 4.33
N LEU A 175 7.84 -9.68 4.50
CA LEU A 175 8.10 -8.58 3.54
C LEU A 175 9.61 -8.41 3.25
N PRO A 176 10.51 -8.44 4.26
CA PRO A 176 11.96 -8.34 4.00
C PRO A 176 12.54 -9.51 3.21
N LEU A 177 11.90 -10.67 3.26
CA LEU A 177 12.31 -11.86 2.49
C LEU A 177 11.81 -11.78 1.03
N ALA A 178 10.64 -11.20 0.83
CA ALA A 178 10.04 -11.00 -0.49
C ALA A 178 10.70 -9.83 -1.25
N TYR A 179 10.93 -8.70 -0.56
CA TYR A 179 11.42 -7.45 -1.17
C TYR A 179 12.45 -6.77 -0.29
N ALA A 180 13.73 -6.91 -0.64
CA ALA A 180 14.83 -6.45 0.21
C ALA A 180 14.98 -4.92 0.32
N SER A 181 14.40 -4.13 -0.60
CA SER A 181 14.63 -2.68 -0.67
C SER A 181 13.58 -1.89 -1.45
N ASN A 182 12.48 -2.49 -1.87
CA ASN A 182 11.45 -1.81 -2.66
C ASN A 182 10.56 -0.95 -1.77
N GLY A 183 10.19 0.23 -2.25
CA GLY A 183 9.34 1.17 -1.54
C GLY A 183 8.48 2.02 -2.47
N ILE A 184 7.82 3.03 -1.91
CA ILE A 184 6.92 3.91 -2.67
C ILE A 184 7.64 4.62 -3.84
N PHE A 185 8.93 4.91 -3.72
CA PHE A 185 9.69 5.62 -4.76
C PHE A 185 9.91 4.80 -6.04
N ASP A 186 9.71 3.47 -5.99
CA ASP A 186 9.76 2.63 -7.20
C ASP A 186 8.54 2.84 -8.11
N TYR A 187 7.51 3.53 -7.61
CA TYR A 187 6.29 3.87 -8.37
C TYR A 187 6.41 5.16 -9.16
N PHE A 188 7.51 5.92 -8.99
CA PHE A 188 7.74 7.22 -9.62
C PHE A 188 8.93 7.17 -10.58
N GLY A 189 8.81 7.92 -11.69
CA GLY A 189 9.82 8.06 -12.72
C GLY A 189 10.47 9.44 -12.76
N ALA A 190 11.25 9.69 -13.80
CA ALA A 190 11.98 10.97 -13.96
C ALA A 190 11.07 12.17 -14.26
N GLU A 191 9.85 11.91 -14.74
CA GLU A 191 8.86 12.97 -15.06
C GLU A 191 8.01 13.38 -13.85
N ASP A 192 8.15 12.66 -12.71
CA ASP A 192 7.40 12.93 -11.50
C ASP A 192 8.14 13.94 -10.62
N ALA A 193 7.38 14.75 -9.88
CA ALA A 193 7.92 15.75 -8.96
C ALA A 193 7.74 15.30 -7.50
N LEU A 194 8.79 15.47 -6.70
CA LEU A 194 8.78 15.20 -5.27
C LEU A 194 8.71 16.53 -4.50
N PHE A 195 7.68 16.71 -3.69
CA PHE A 195 7.54 17.84 -2.77
C PHE A 195 7.82 17.39 -1.34
N VAL A 196 8.73 18.10 -0.67
CA VAL A 196 9.08 17.88 0.73
C VAL A 196 8.60 19.07 1.55
N CYS A 197 7.47 18.89 2.23
CA CYS A 197 6.88 19.98 3.02
C CYS A 197 7.44 20.00 4.44
N GLU A 198 7.90 21.19 4.90
CA GLU A 198 8.52 21.39 6.22
C GLU A 198 9.72 20.47 6.43
N SER A 199 10.74 20.59 5.59
CA SER A 199 11.87 19.67 5.48
C SER A 199 12.59 19.36 6.79
N ALA A 200 12.69 20.33 7.77
CA ALA A 200 13.24 20.03 9.09
C ALA A 200 12.38 19.08 9.90
N LYS A 201 11.06 19.28 9.85
CA LYS A 201 10.14 18.41 10.58
C LYS A 201 10.15 16.99 9.97
N VAL A 202 10.26 16.91 8.64
CA VAL A 202 10.41 15.62 7.93
C VAL A 202 11.69 14.93 8.38
N LYS A 203 12.82 15.65 8.42
CA LYS A 203 14.11 15.12 8.87
C LYS A 203 14.08 14.65 10.32
N GLU A 204 13.61 15.50 11.24
CA GLU A 204 13.48 15.16 12.65
C GLU A 204 12.59 13.94 12.84
N ARG A 205 11.42 13.91 12.19
CA ARG A 205 10.49 12.79 12.26
C ARG A 205 11.07 11.51 11.69
N GLY A 206 11.77 11.57 10.56
CA GLY A 206 12.44 10.44 9.94
C GLY A 206 13.51 9.83 10.85
N GLN A 207 14.39 10.65 11.38
CA GLN A 207 15.45 10.20 12.31
C GLN A 207 14.88 9.62 13.62
N ASN A 208 13.82 10.21 14.16
CA ASN A 208 13.16 9.67 15.35
C ASN A 208 12.46 8.34 15.03
N SER A 209 11.86 8.21 13.85
CA SER A 209 11.26 6.96 13.39
C SER A 209 12.30 5.85 13.28
N ASP A 210 13.48 6.13 12.69
CA ASP A 210 14.57 5.16 12.59
C ASP A 210 14.99 4.62 13.95
N LYS A 211 15.11 5.51 14.96
CA LYS A 211 15.44 5.09 16.34
C LYS A 211 14.38 4.16 16.92
N LEU A 212 13.11 4.56 16.81
CA LEU A 212 11.98 3.75 17.31
C LEU A 212 11.88 2.38 16.61
N TRP A 213 12.10 2.34 15.29
CA TRP A 213 12.12 1.09 14.54
C TRP A 213 13.25 0.17 15.00
N ARG A 214 14.48 0.69 15.17
CA ARG A 214 15.61 -0.09 15.66
C ARG A 214 15.35 -0.67 17.05
N GLU A 215 14.74 0.09 17.94
CA GLU A 215 14.36 -0.39 19.28
C GLU A 215 13.30 -1.50 19.21
N ARG A 216 12.24 -1.32 18.42
CA ARG A 216 11.19 -2.33 18.20
C ARG A 216 11.75 -3.62 17.63
N ILE A 217 12.56 -3.52 16.58
CA ILE A 217 13.21 -4.69 15.97
C ILE A 217 14.12 -5.39 16.98
N LYS A 218 14.92 -4.65 17.74
CA LYS A 218 15.77 -5.20 18.80
C LYS A 218 14.94 -6.00 19.81
N PHE A 219 13.83 -5.44 20.25
CA PHE A 219 12.91 -6.10 21.19
C PHE A 219 12.33 -7.38 20.58
N SER A 220 11.79 -7.30 19.35
CA SER A 220 11.22 -8.46 18.66
C SER A 220 12.25 -9.58 18.38
N LEU A 221 13.51 -9.22 18.15
CA LEU A 221 14.60 -10.21 18.04
C LEU A 221 14.93 -10.86 19.39
N GLN A 222 14.84 -10.12 20.51
CA GLN A 222 15.03 -10.65 21.85
C GLN A 222 13.92 -11.60 22.25
N ASP A 223 12.68 -11.25 21.93
CA ASP A 223 11.49 -12.09 22.21
C ASP A 223 11.28 -13.23 21.19
N MET A 224 12.15 -13.36 20.21
CA MET A 224 12.07 -14.36 19.14
C MET A 224 10.77 -14.31 18.30
N THR A 225 10.07 -13.19 18.30
CA THR A 225 8.95 -12.93 17.40
C THR A 225 9.41 -12.56 16.00
N LEU A 226 10.65 -12.10 15.88
CA LEU A 226 11.39 -11.95 14.62
C LEU A 226 12.74 -12.68 14.71
N CYS A 227 13.37 -12.87 13.56
CA CYS A 227 14.73 -13.40 13.47
C CYS A 227 15.56 -12.55 12.49
N LYS A 228 16.89 -12.72 12.55
CA LYS A 228 17.79 -12.10 11.59
C LYS A 228 17.42 -12.57 10.16
N GLY A 229 17.33 -11.62 9.23
CA GLY A 229 16.82 -11.84 7.87
C GLY A 229 15.36 -11.43 7.69
N LEU A 230 14.61 -11.23 8.81
CA LEU A 230 13.28 -10.60 8.84
C LEU A 230 13.29 -9.30 9.67
N ASP A 231 14.42 -8.62 9.73
CA ASP A 231 14.67 -7.48 10.62
C ASP A 231 14.72 -6.12 9.90
N LYS A 232 14.39 -6.10 8.58
CA LYS A 232 14.38 -4.88 7.79
C LYS A 232 13.03 -4.68 7.12
N PHE A 233 12.23 -3.74 7.61
CA PHE A 233 10.90 -3.40 7.07
C PHE A 233 10.85 -2.02 6.43
N CYS A 234 11.91 -1.23 6.57
CA CYS A 234 11.96 0.13 6.06
C CYS A 234 13.39 0.52 5.65
N LEU A 235 13.48 1.53 4.81
CA LEU A 235 14.70 2.26 4.51
C LEU A 235 15.09 3.12 5.72
N ASP A 236 16.37 3.22 6.03
CA ASP A 236 16.87 4.28 6.90
C ASP A 236 16.59 5.65 6.26
N PHE A 237 16.21 6.64 7.05
CA PHE A 237 15.86 7.98 6.55
C PHE A 237 16.98 8.60 5.67
N GLU A 238 18.25 8.39 6.02
CA GLU A 238 19.38 8.90 5.22
C GLU A 238 19.39 8.38 3.76
N LYS A 239 18.80 7.20 3.52
CA LYS A 239 18.69 6.66 2.15
C LYS A 239 17.62 7.35 1.30
N LEU A 240 16.66 8.05 1.92
CA LEU A 240 15.68 8.85 1.19
C LEU A 240 16.31 9.99 0.40
N LYS A 241 17.46 10.52 0.86
CA LYS A 241 18.17 11.61 0.16
C LYS A 241 18.52 11.26 -1.29
N ALA A 242 18.85 9.99 -1.56
CA ALA A 242 19.14 9.54 -2.92
C ALA A 242 17.90 9.65 -3.84
N PHE A 243 16.69 9.47 -3.29
CA PHE A 243 15.45 9.68 -4.05
C PHE A 243 15.16 11.17 -4.24
N TYR A 244 15.50 12.02 -3.27
CA TYR A 244 15.37 13.48 -3.41
C TYR A 244 16.22 14.00 -4.56
N GLU A 245 17.44 13.52 -4.70
CA GLU A 245 18.31 13.86 -5.82
C GLU A 245 17.79 13.30 -7.15
N LYS A 246 17.37 12.05 -7.14
CA LYS A 246 16.88 11.36 -8.35
C LYS A 246 15.63 12.01 -8.94
N LEU A 247 14.68 12.44 -8.10
CA LEU A 247 13.41 13.03 -8.52
C LEU A 247 13.42 14.57 -8.58
N GLY A 248 14.53 15.22 -8.17
CA GLY A 248 14.59 16.68 -8.12
C GLY A 248 13.62 17.24 -7.08
N ALA A 249 13.95 17.09 -5.77
CA ALA A 249 13.06 17.50 -4.70
C ALA A 249 12.80 19.02 -4.67
N VAL A 250 11.53 19.39 -4.53
CA VAL A 250 11.06 20.74 -4.26
C VAL A 250 10.75 20.87 -2.78
N TYR A 251 11.50 21.71 -2.06
CA TYR A 251 11.30 21.96 -0.63
C TYR A 251 10.30 23.09 -0.44
N LEU A 252 9.26 22.84 0.36
CA LEU A 252 8.23 23.81 0.72
C LEU A 252 8.31 24.05 2.23
N ASP A 253 9.02 25.08 2.64
CA ASP A 253 9.23 25.45 4.04
C ASP A 253 8.56 26.79 4.34
N SER A 254 7.83 26.92 5.44
CA SER A 254 7.19 28.18 5.88
C SER A 254 8.18 29.19 6.45
N LEU A 255 9.38 28.75 6.81
CA LEU A 255 10.43 29.61 7.32
C LEU A 255 11.70 29.47 6.47
N PRO A 256 12.43 30.61 6.22
CA PRO A 256 13.68 30.57 5.48
C PRO A 256 14.69 29.65 6.16
N ARG A 257 15.46 28.91 5.35
CA ARG A 257 16.48 27.97 5.81
C ARG A 257 17.84 28.29 5.24
N GLY A 258 18.87 28.06 6.06
CA GLY A 258 20.24 28.17 5.65
C GLY A 258 20.81 26.92 4.99
N SER A 259 20.17 25.78 5.08
CA SER A 259 20.66 24.52 4.49
C SER A 259 19.54 23.52 4.21
N PHE A 260 19.69 22.75 3.13
CA PHE A 260 18.82 21.69 2.69
C PHE A 260 19.58 20.36 2.65
N ASP A 261 18.88 19.25 2.63
CA ASP A 261 19.49 17.92 2.61
C ASP A 261 20.14 17.56 1.26
N THR A 262 19.75 18.26 0.19
CA THR A 262 20.35 18.18 -1.17
C THR A 262 20.77 19.55 -1.66
N PRO A 263 21.67 19.65 -2.64
CA PRO A 263 22.01 20.93 -3.26
C PRO A 263 20.78 21.62 -3.85
N VAL A 264 20.63 22.90 -3.59
CA VAL A 264 19.53 23.72 -4.10
C VAL A 264 19.97 24.47 -5.34
N SER A 265 19.26 24.31 -6.46
CA SER A 265 19.55 24.99 -7.72
C SER A 265 18.83 26.34 -7.85
N CYS A 266 17.70 26.50 -7.17
CA CYS A 266 16.90 27.73 -7.19
C CYS A 266 16.22 27.92 -5.84
N LEU A 267 16.13 29.19 -5.40
CA LEU A 267 15.39 29.60 -4.23
C LEU A 267 14.35 30.63 -4.66
N ALA A 268 13.09 30.39 -4.29
CA ALA A 268 11.99 31.30 -4.53
C ALA A 268 11.31 31.65 -3.22
N ASP A 269 11.04 32.93 -3.00
CA ASP A 269 10.22 33.39 -1.88
C ASP A 269 8.79 33.65 -2.37
N LEU A 270 7.83 32.93 -1.78
CA LEU A 270 6.42 33.08 -2.07
C LEU A 270 5.77 33.89 -0.96
N ASN A 271 5.47 35.14 -1.27
CA ASN A 271 4.76 36.01 -0.33
C ASN A 271 3.31 35.52 -0.19
N THR A 272 3.03 34.79 0.88
CA THR A 272 1.73 34.19 1.16
C THR A 272 1.08 34.85 2.37
N GLN A 273 -0.24 35.02 2.30
CA GLN A 273 -1.06 35.43 3.44
C GLN A 273 -1.95 34.26 3.86
N SER A 274 -2.05 34.03 5.17
CA SER A 274 -2.96 33.05 5.70
C SER A 274 -4.40 33.59 5.67
N PHE A 275 -5.32 32.77 5.19
CA PHE A 275 -6.76 33.03 5.33
C PHE A 275 -7.26 32.58 6.69
N ASN A 276 -8.34 33.23 7.16
CA ASN A 276 -9.07 32.74 8.31
C ASN A 276 -9.61 31.31 8.03
N ARG A 277 -9.63 30.47 9.07
CA ARG A 277 -10.25 29.15 8.93
C ARG A 277 -11.72 29.33 8.57
N TRP A 278 -12.14 28.75 7.46
CA TRP A 278 -13.54 28.74 7.07
C TRP A 278 -14.40 28.05 8.13
N SER A 279 -15.41 28.77 8.61
CA SER A 279 -16.33 28.30 9.65
C SER A 279 -17.43 27.35 9.11
N GLY A 280 -17.44 27.06 7.80
CA GLY A 280 -18.52 26.33 7.12
C GLY A 280 -19.65 27.23 6.58
N LYS A 281 -19.60 28.54 6.83
CA LYS A 281 -20.60 29.49 6.34
C LYS A 281 -20.19 30.08 5.01
N THR A 282 -20.97 29.81 3.97
CA THR A 282 -20.69 30.26 2.59
C THR A 282 -20.69 31.80 2.44
N ALA A 283 -21.50 32.53 3.23
CA ALA A 283 -21.53 33.97 3.22
C ALA A 283 -20.20 34.62 3.67
N GLU A 284 -19.56 34.07 4.71
CA GLU A 284 -18.26 34.54 5.19
C GLU A 284 -17.16 34.31 4.13
N LEU A 285 -17.20 33.15 3.46
CA LEU A 285 -16.28 32.84 2.38
C LEU A 285 -16.46 33.77 1.19
N GLU A 286 -17.72 34.08 0.82
CA GLU A 286 -18.02 35.00 -0.28
C GLU A 286 -17.51 36.41 0.01
N GLU A 287 -17.66 36.93 1.22
CA GLU A 287 -17.13 38.22 1.64
C GLU A 287 -15.60 38.28 1.55
N GLU A 288 -14.89 37.22 1.95
CA GLU A 288 -13.42 37.15 1.86
C GLU A 288 -12.93 37.03 0.41
N LEU A 289 -13.64 36.29 -0.45
CA LEU A 289 -13.23 36.07 -1.84
C LEU A 289 -13.55 37.26 -2.76
N ARG A 290 -14.61 38.02 -2.49
CA ARG A 290 -15.07 39.14 -3.33
C ARG A 290 -13.99 40.20 -3.61
N PRO A 291 -13.21 40.69 -2.63
CA PRO A 291 -12.10 41.61 -2.90
C PRO A 291 -10.96 41.01 -3.72
N LEU A 292 -10.67 39.73 -3.55
CA LEU A 292 -9.64 39.03 -4.32
C LEU A 292 -10.01 38.91 -5.79
N LEU A 293 -11.24 38.49 -6.07
CA LEU A 293 -11.76 38.42 -7.44
C LEU A 293 -11.82 39.80 -8.11
N LYS A 294 -12.21 40.86 -7.35
CA LYS A 294 -12.17 42.22 -7.84
C LYS A 294 -10.77 42.72 -8.22
N ASN A 295 -9.77 42.27 -7.47
CA ASN A 295 -8.34 42.55 -7.72
C ASN A 295 -7.68 41.57 -8.72
N LYS A 296 -8.49 40.77 -9.44
CA LYS A 296 -8.06 39.82 -10.47
C LYS A 296 -7.14 38.71 -9.97
N TYR A 297 -7.21 38.34 -8.69
CA TYR A 297 -6.54 37.12 -8.20
C TYR A 297 -7.26 35.90 -8.73
N THR A 298 -6.46 34.87 -9.03
CA THR A 298 -6.98 33.51 -9.29
C THR A 298 -7.23 32.82 -7.96
N VAL A 299 -8.46 32.42 -7.69
CA VAL A 299 -8.84 31.71 -6.47
C VAL A 299 -8.98 30.23 -6.78
N CYS A 300 -8.26 29.40 -6.04
CA CYS A 300 -8.36 27.95 -6.11
C CYS A 300 -8.87 27.43 -4.75
N ILE A 301 -9.99 26.73 -4.75
CA ILE A 301 -10.55 26.07 -3.56
C ILE A 301 -10.28 24.57 -3.69
N MET A 302 -9.57 24.01 -2.71
CA MET A 302 -9.19 22.60 -2.66
C MET A 302 -9.91 21.85 -1.53
#